data_53b875df8a98238af3426a85ab4e1072
#
_entry.id   53b875df8a98238af3426a85ab4e1072
#
_cell.length_a   1.000
_cell.length_b   1.000
_cell.length_c   1.000
_cell.angle_alpha   90.00
_cell.angle_beta   90.00
_cell.angle_gamma   90.00
#
_symmetry.space_group_name_H-M   'P 1'
#
loop_
_entity.id
_entity.type
_entity.pdbx_description
1 polymer ?
#
loop_
_entity_poly.entity_id
_entity_poly.type
_entity_poly.pdbx_seq_one_letter_code
_entity_poly.pdbx_strand_id
1 'polypeptide(L)'
;MNREDYITFIDGGTSDGVGFFVGNLFITAGHVFNEGQIHSIYFNGQRIVLNKNEAIFFNSPNGDIPNPNKPDVAIFNCTGDNSPLVFAEDMPIIGQELTNISRRRVVVDDIHSGRSSIFTKKEVIQMHTCIGKVTHTTDYCECHTDKILRKGDSGSPLMNGNTVYGVLIAGEPETPRCVFQSSASIVTLIRKGNE
;
A
#
# COMPACT_ATOMS: atom_id res chain seq x y z
N MET A 1 -13.69 -9.80 10.64
CA MET A 1 -12.50 -9.02 10.29
C MET A 1 -12.93 -7.65 9.78
N ASN A 2 -12.26 -6.60 10.23
CA ASN A 2 -12.49 -5.24 9.76
C ASN A 2 -11.75 -4.99 8.44
N ARG A 3 -12.12 -3.94 7.70
CA ARG A 3 -11.45 -3.57 6.44
C ARG A 3 -9.93 -3.41 6.60
N GLU A 4 -9.48 -2.90 7.73
CA GLU A 4 -8.07 -2.68 8.03
C GLU A 4 -7.27 -3.99 8.09
N ASP A 5 -7.92 -5.11 8.40
CA ASP A 5 -7.26 -6.43 8.45
C ASP A 5 -6.85 -6.94 7.06
N TYR A 6 -7.44 -6.36 6.01
CA TYR A 6 -7.11 -6.68 4.62
C TYR A 6 -6.02 -5.77 4.04
N ILE A 7 -5.44 -4.90 4.86
CA ILE A 7 -4.31 -4.05 4.53
C ILE A 7 -3.12 -4.56 5.32
N THR A 8 -2.09 -5.04 4.65
CA THR A 8 -0.99 -5.76 5.29
C THR A 8 0.34 -5.07 5.07
N PHE A 9 1.21 -5.23 6.05
CA PHE A 9 2.61 -4.87 5.95
C PHE A 9 3.34 -5.87 5.05
N ILE A 10 4.23 -5.37 4.19
CA ILE A 10 5.09 -6.19 3.35
C ILE A 10 6.50 -6.12 3.89
N ASP A 11 7.03 -7.27 4.28
CA ASP A 11 8.40 -7.40 4.76
C ASP A 11 9.30 -7.87 3.62
N GLY A 12 10.15 -6.97 3.15
CA GLY A 12 11.16 -7.24 2.13
C GLY A 12 12.57 -7.39 2.69
N GLY A 13 12.73 -7.35 4.01
CA GLY A 13 14.04 -7.35 4.67
C GLY A 13 14.65 -5.96 4.70
N THR A 14 15.18 -5.49 3.57
CA THR A 14 15.78 -4.16 3.44
C THR A 14 14.81 -3.08 2.98
N SER A 15 13.71 -3.48 2.33
CA SER A 15 12.65 -2.57 1.92
C SER A 15 11.30 -3.06 2.44
N ASP A 16 10.55 -2.16 3.06
CA ASP A 16 9.22 -2.41 3.55
C ASP A 16 8.19 -1.74 2.63
N GLY A 17 6.99 -2.26 2.66
CA GLY A 17 5.87 -1.69 1.94
C GLY A 17 4.54 -2.08 2.55
N VAL A 18 3.48 -1.74 1.87
CA VAL A 18 2.12 -2.05 2.26
C VAL A 18 1.37 -2.58 1.03
N GLY A 19 0.44 -3.46 1.25
CA GLY A 19 -0.48 -3.92 0.22
C GLY A 19 -1.84 -4.26 0.80
N PHE A 20 -2.76 -4.59 -0.08
CA PHE A 20 -4.14 -4.87 0.34
C PHE A 20 -4.80 -5.87 -0.58
N PHE A 21 -5.85 -6.51 -0.07
CA PHE A 21 -6.60 -7.51 -0.81
C PHE A 21 -7.87 -6.90 -1.41
N VAL A 22 -8.08 -7.17 -2.69
CA VAL A 22 -9.34 -6.90 -3.38
C VAL A 22 -9.76 -8.20 -4.07
N GLY A 23 -10.81 -8.84 -3.57
CA GLY A 23 -11.21 -10.17 -4.04
C GLY A 23 -10.07 -11.19 -3.92
N ASN A 24 -9.71 -11.82 -5.03
CA ASN A 24 -8.63 -12.80 -5.12
C ASN A 24 -7.29 -12.19 -5.52
N LEU A 25 -7.14 -10.87 -5.39
CA LEU A 25 -5.93 -10.16 -5.77
C LEU A 25 -5.31 -9.47 -4.58
N PHE A 26 -3.99 -9.48 -4.55
CA PHE A 26 -3.19 -8.67 -3.63
C PHE A 26 -2.48 -7.59 -4.43
N ILE A 27 -2.61 -6.34 -4.00
CA ILE A 27 -2.18 -5.16 -4.73
C ILE A 27 -1.15 -4.38 -3.90
N THR A 28 -0.08 -3.94 -4.54
CA THR A 28 0.92 -3.05 -3.94
C THR A 28 1.57 -2.18 -5.01
N ALA A 29 2.41 -1.25 -4.60
CA ALA A 29 3.26 -0.49 -5.53
C ALA A 29 4.37 -1.39 -6.09
N GLY A 30 4.64 -1.26 -7.38
CA GLY A 30 5.65 -2.09 -8.04
C GLY A 30 7.05 -1.88 -7.48
N HIS A 31 7.42 -0.63 -7.19
CA HIS A 31 8.76 -0.31 -6.69
C HIS A 31 9.09 -0.91 -5.31
N VAL A 32 8.11 -1.43 -4.58
CA VAL A 32 8.35 -2.18 -3.34
C VAL A 32 9.25 -3.39 -3.62
N PHE A 33 9.20 -3.94 -4.83
CA PHE A 33 9.99 -5.10 -5.24
C PHE A 33 11.31 -4.75 -5.97
N ASN A 34 11.74 -3.49 -5.97
CA ASN A 34 12.98 -3.09 -6.65
C ASN A 34 14.24 -3.67 -6.00
N GLU A 35 14.23 -3.88 -4.68
CA GLU A 35 15.39 -4.35 -3.92
C GLU A 35 15.31 -5.84 -3.54
N GLY A 36 14.48 -6.61 -4.21
CA GLY A 36 14.37 -8.03 -3.95
C GLY A 36 13.20 -8.67 -4.66
N GLN A 37 13.35 -9.96 -4.96
CA GLN A 37 12.31 -10.72 -5.66
C GLN A 37 11.28 -11.32 -4.72
N ILE A 38 11.66 -11.58 -3.47
CA ILE A 38 10.84 -12.31 -2.52
C ILE A 38 10.56 -11.43 -1.31
N HIS A 39 9.28 -11.23 -1.07
CA HIS A 39 8.77 -10.51 0.09
C HIS A 39 7.74 -11.38 0.80
N SER A 40 7.45 -11.09 2.04
CA SER A 40 6.42 -11.82 2.79
C SER A 40 5.41 -10.87 3.41
N ILE A 41 4.19 -11.39 3.51
CA ILE A 41 3.10 -10.76 4.24
C ILE A 41 2.55 -11.76 5.25
N TYR A 42 1.92 -11.24 6.29
CA TYR A 42 1.18 -12.05 7.24
C TYR A 42 -0.29 -11.69 7.12
N PHE A 43 -1.11 -12.68 6.84
CA PHE A 43 -2.54 -12.51 6.72
C PHE A 43 -3.25 -13.67 7.39
N ASN A 44 -4.19 -13.35 8.27
CA ASN A 44 -4.97 -14.34 9.03
C ASN A 44 -4.09 -15.38 9.74
N GLY A 45 -2.99 -14.91 10.36
CA GLY A 45 -2.06 -15.76 11.09
C GLY A 45 -1.12 -16.61 10.21
N GLN A 46 -1.18 -16.46 8.90
CA GLN A 46 -0.35 -17.21 7.97
C GLN A 46 0.66 -16.30 7.27
N ARG A 47 1.87 -16.82 7.09
CA ARG A 47 2.90 -16.17 6.27
C ARG A 47 2.68 -16.55 4.81
N ILE A 48 2.52 -15.53 3.97
CA ILE A 48 2.39 -15.70 2.52
C ILE A 48 3.64 -15.10 1.87
N VAL A 49 4.28 -15.88 1.01
CA VAL A 49 5.46 -15.45 0.26
C VAL A 49 5.01 -14.89 -1.09
N LEU A 50 5.42 -13.67 -1.38
CA LEU A 50 5.18 -13.01 -2.66
C LEU A 50 6.48 -13.03 -3.47
N ASN A 51 6.46 -13.71 -4.60
CA ASN A 51 7.58 -13.75 -5.54
C ASN A 51 7.25 -12.86 -6.73
N LYS A 52 8.09 -11.89 -7.00
CA LYS A 52 7.94 -10.95 -8.13
C LYS A 52 7.66 -11.65 -9.45
N ASN A 53 8.31 -12.80 -9.69
CA ASN A 53 8.13 -13.58 -10.93
C ASN A 53 6.74 -14.23 -11.04
N GLU A 54 6.00 -14.34 -9.96
CA GLU A 54 4.64 -14.89 -9.92
C GLU A 54 3.56 -13.82 -9.98
N ALA A 55 3.94 -12.55 -10.07
CA ALA A 55 2.98 -11.47 -10.23
C ALA A 55 2.23 -11.62 -11.56
N ILE A 56 0.92 -11.45 -11.54
CA ILE A 56 0.11 -11.44 -12.78
C ILE A 56 0.30 -10.15 -13.55
N PHE A 57 0.69 -9.08 -12.87
CA PHE A 57 1.17 -7.84 -13.46
C PHE A 57 2.26 -7.26 -12.56
N PHE A 58 3.32 -6.78 -13.18
CA PHE A 58 4.38 -6.07 -12.48
C PHE A 58 4.97 -4.98 -13.37
N ASN A 59 5.04 -3.77 -12.83
CA ASN A 59 5.84 -2.70 -13.42
C ASN A 59 6.31 -1.75 -12.33
N SER A 60 7.57 -1.37 -12.43
CA SER A 60 8.17 -0.35 -11.57
C SER A 60 8.92 0.66 -12.43
N PRO A 61 8.48 1.92 -12.49
CA PRO A 61 9.20 2.96 -13.20
C PRO A 61 10.42 3.40 -12.39
N ASN A 62 11.57 2.85 -12.65
CA ASN A 62 12.86 3.06 -11.97
C ASN A 62 13.20 4.54 -11.75
N GLY A 63 12.65 5.16 -10.70
CA GLY A 63 12.96 6.53 -10.30
C GLY A 63 12.41 7.64 -11.18
N ASP A 64 11.75 7.30 -12.27
CA ASP A 64 11.15 8.27 -13.20
C ASP A 64 9.78 8.74 -12.71
N ILE A 65 9.33 9.86 -13.26
CA ILE A 65 7.96 10.34 -13.05
C ILE A 65 7.00 9.24 -13.52
N PRO A 66 5.99 8.88 -12.70
CA PRO A 66 5.03 7.86 -13.07
C PRO A 66 4.43 8.14 -14.46
N ASN A 67 4.40 7.12 -15.31
CA ASN A 67 3.87 7.21 -16.66
C ASN A 67 2.54 6.44 -16.70
N PRO A 68 1.44 7.06 -17.15
CA PRO A 68 0.13 6.39 -17.19
C PRO A 68 0.11 5.09 -17.99
N ASN A 69 0.98 4.97 -18.98
CA ASN A 69 1.11 3.75 -19.78
C ASN A 69 1.93 2.65 -19.09
N LYS A 70 2.62 3.00 -18.00
CA LYS A 70 3.44 2.09 -17.21
C LYS A 70 3.21 2.35 -15.73
N PRO A 71 2.06 1.94 -15.21
CA PRO A 71 1.71 2.20 -13.80
C PRO A 71 2.65 1.47 -12.86
N ASP A 72 2.99 2.14 -11.77
CA ASP A 72 3.80 1.56 -10.69
C ASP A 72 2.90 0.69 -9.81
N VAL A 73 2.75 -0.57 -10.19
CA VAL A 73 1.88 -1.51 -9.48
C VAL A 73 2.39 -2.94 -9.63
N ALA A 74 2.17 -3.74 -8.60
CA ALA A 74 2.34 -5.18 -8.61
C ALA A 74 1.03 -5.84 -8.17
N ILE A 75 0.58 -6.82 -8.91
CA ILE A 75 -0.67 -7.54 -8.67
C ILE A 75 -0.35 -9.03 -8.59
N PHE A 76 -0.76 -9.65 -7.49
CA PHE A 76 -0.59 -11.08 -7.24
C PHE A 76 -1.94 -11.77 -7.14
N ASN A 77 -2.00 -12.99 -7.65
CA ASN A 77 -3.15 -13.87 -7.43
C ASN A 77 -3.05 -14.46 -6.01
N CYS A 78 -3.74 -13.83 -5.08
CA CYS A 78 -3.69 -14.18 -3.66
C CYS A 78 -5.02 -13.82 -3.02
N THR A 79 -5.75 -14.83 -2.54
CA THR A 79 -7.08 -14.60 -1.98
C THR A 79 -7.03 -13.97 -0.60
N GLY A 80 -7.82 -12.93 -0.42
CA GLY A 80 -8.04 -12.27 0.86
C GLY A 80 -9.27 -12.77 1.60
N ASP A 81 -9.81 -13.92 1.25
CA ASP A 81 -10.97 -14.57 1.92
C ASP A 81 -12.05 -13.57 2.36
N ASN A 82 -12.89 -13.15 1.43
CA ASN A 82 -14.02 -12.23 1.67
C ASN A 82 -13.60 -10.79 1.97
N SER A 83 -12.53 -10.28 1.35
CA SER A 83 -12.19 -8.87 1.49
C SER A 83 -13.37 -7.97 1.09
N PRO A 84 -13.73 -7.00 1.95
CA PRO A 84 -14.78 -6.04 1.62
C PRO A 84 -14.31 -4.93 0.69
N LEU A 85 -12.99 -4.86 0.41
CA LEU A 85 -12.41 -3.79 -0.40
C LEU A 85 -12.77 -3.96 -1.86
N VAL A 86 -13.14 -2.85 -2.50
CA VAL A 86 -13.44 -2.79 -3.94
C VAL A 86 -12.73 -1.61 -4.56
N PHE A 87 -12.37 -1.72 -5.83
CA PHE A 87 -11.80 -0.60 -6.56
C PHE A 87 -12.87 0.40 -7.01
N ALA A 88 -12.57 1.68 -6.86
CA ALA A 88 -13.33 2.73 -7.54
C ALA A 88 -13.06 2.65 -9.05
N GLU A 89 -14.12 2.75 -9.84
CA GLU A 89 -14.00 2.82 -11.30
C GLU A 89 -13.82 4.25 -11.79
N ASP A 90 -14.26 5.22 -10.99
CA ASP A 90 -14.16 6.65 -11.28
C ASP A 90 -13.01 7.29 -10.49
N MET A 91 -12.48 8.38 -11.06
CA MET A 91 -11.51 9.21 -10.35
C MET A 91 -12.18 9.95 -9.19
N PRO A 92 -11.45 10.22 -8.09
CA PRO A 92 -11.99 11.06 -7.04
C PRO A 92 -12.15 12.50 -7.50
N ILE A 93 -12.99 13.24 -6.79
CA ILE A 93 -13.28 14.65 -7.09
C ILE A 93 -12.23 15.53 -6.39
N ILE A 94 -11.73 16.57 -7.06
CA ILE A 94 -10.84 17.56 -6.46
C ILE A 94 -11.51 18.19 -5.24
N GLY A 95 -10.81 18.20 -4.12
CA GLY A 95 -11.32 18.66 -2.83
C GLY A 95 -11.91 17.56 -1.96
N GLN A 96 -12.11 16.36 -2.49
CA GLN A 96 -12.60 15.22 -1.71
C GLN A 96 -11.56 14.80 -0.66
N GLU A 97 -12.03 14.49 0.53
CA GLU A 97 -11.19 13.94 1.59
C GLU A 97 -11.28 12.43 1.60
N LEU A 98 -10.12 11.78 1.52
CA LEU A 98 -9.98 10.32 1.49
C LEU A 98 -9.04 9.88 2.61
N THR A 99 -9.19 8.64 3.06
CA THR A 99 -8.38 8.07 4.13
C THR A 99 -7.29 7.18 3.54
N ASN A 100 -6.04 7.43 3.93
CA ASN A 100 -4.95 6.50 3.68
C ASN A 100 -4.72 5.65 4.93
N ILE A 101 -4.65 4.35 4.76
CA ILE A 101 -4.37 3.39 5.84
C ILE A 101 -3.10 2.63 5.47
N SER A 102 -2.10 2.73 6.34
CA SER A 102 -0.79 2.11 6.18
C SER A 102 -0.45 1.21 7.37
N ARG A 103 0.59 0.41 7.21
CA ARG A 103 1.18 -0.43 8.26
C ARG A 103 2.66 -0.11 8.32
N ARG A 104 3.16 0.22 9.50
CA ARG A 104 4.55 0.66 9.70
C ARG A 104 5.26 -0.23 10.70
N ARG A 105 6.51 -0.56 10.40
CA ARG A 105 7.44 -1.14 11.37
C ARG A 105 7.93 -0.02 12.29
N VAL A 106 7.68 -0.17 13.59
CA VAL A 106 8.13 0.78 14.60
C VAL A 106 8.85 0.05 15.71
N VAL A 107 9.81 0.72 16.34
CA VAL A 107 10.55 0.20 17.47
C VAL A 107 9.94 0.81 18.73
N VAL A 108 9.48 -0.05 19.62
CA VAL A 108 8.91 0.34 20.90
C VAL A 108 9.76 -0.21 22.06
N ASP A 109 9.75 0.48 23.20
CA ASP A 109 10.40 -0.01 24.38
C ASP A 109 9.57 -1.15 24.99
N ASP A 110 10.20 -2.30 25.18
CA ASP A 110 9.60 -3.45 25.83
C ASP A 110 10.04 -3.45 27.29
N ILE A 111 9.15 -2.99 28.17
CA ILE A 111 9.40 -2.97 29.61
C ILE A 111 9.06 -4.34 30.17
N HIS A 112 10.06 -5.16 30.42
CA HIS A 112 9.88 -6.38 31.18
C HIS A 112 9.71 -6.02 32.67
N SER A 113 8.53 -6.32 33.23
CA SER A 113 8.26 -6.24 34.67
C SER A 113 9.05 -7.33 35.42
N GLY A 114 10.35 -7.16 35.57
CA GLY A 114 11.25 -8.09 36.22
C GLY A 114 12.36 -7.35 36.93
N ARG A 115 13.13 -8.09 37.74
CA ARG A 115 14.14 -7.60 38.69
C ARG A 115 15.30 -6.80 38.11
N SER A 116 15.36 -6.56 36.81
CA SER A 116 16.39 -5.72 36.22
C SER A 116 15.73 -4.73 35.26
N SER A 117 16.14 -3.49 35.33
CA SER A 117 15.76 -2.40 34.43
C SER A 117 16.42 -2.58 33.05
N ILE A 118 16.29 -3.76 32.44
CA ILE A 118 16.76 -3.99 31.09
C ILE A 118 15.67 -3.53 30.14
N PHE A 119 15.88 -2.37 29.52
CA PHE A 119 15.04 -1.86 28.43
C PHE A 119 15.44 -2.61 27.17
N THR A 120 14.60 -3.55 26.72
CA THR A 120 14.75 -4.15 25.42
C THR A 120 13.87 -3.41 24.43
N LYS A 121 14.38 -3.21 23.23
CA LYS A 121 13.61 -2.65 22.12
C LYS A 121 12.93 -3.78 21.36
N LYS A 122 11.69 -3.60 21.03
CA LYS A 122 10.88 -4.55 20.28
C LYS A 122 10.35 -3.89 19.01
N GLU A 123 10.42 -4.60 17.89
CA GLU A 123 9.77 -4.18 16.66
C GLU A 123 8.32 -4.64 16.65
N VAL A 124 7.43 -3.72 16.31
CA VAL A 124 6.00 -4.00 16.11
C VAL A 124 5.51 -3.36 14.83
N ILE A 125 4.46 -3.92 14.25
CA ILE A 125 3.79 -3.35 13.10
C ILE A 125 2.58 -2.57 13.60
N GLN A 126 2.55 -1.27 13.32
CA GLN A 126 1.47 -0.38 13.73
C GLN A 126 0.69 0.12 12.53
N MET A 127 -0.62 0.31 12.74
CA MET A 127 -1.47 0.99 11.78
C MET A 127 -1.22 2.49 11.82
N HIS A 128 -1.10 3.10 10.65
CA HIS A 128 -0.99 4.55 10.49
C HIS A 128 -2.11 5.02 9.57
N THR A 129 -2.87 6.01 10.02
CA THR A 129 -3.99 6.55 9.26
C THR A 129 -3.82 8.05 9.08
N CYS A 130 -4.02 8.53 7.87
CA CYS A 130 -4.07 9.96 7.57
C CYS A 130 -5.20 10.28 6.61
N ILE A 131 -5.53 11.57 6.54
CA ILE A 131 -6.53 12.09 5.61
C ILE A 131 -5.83 12.86 4.51
N GLY A 132 -6.12 12.50 3.25
CA GLY A 132 -5.63 13.18 2.08
C GLY A 132 -6.74 13.95 1.38
N LYS A 133 -6.49 15.21 1.11
CA LYS A 133 -7.37 16.03 0.29
C LYS A 133 -6.89 16.00 -1.15
N VAL A 134 -7.75 15.58 -2.06
CA VAL A 134 -7.42 15.48 -3.48
C VAL A 134 -7.19 16.87 -4.06
N THR A 135 -6.03 17.08 -4.66
CA THR A 135 -5.64 18.36 -5.27
C THR A 135 -5.63 18.30 -6.80
N HIS A 136 -5.26 17.16 -7.37
CA HIS A 136 -5.20 16.95 -8.81
C HIS A 136 -5.63 15.53 -9.15
N THR A 137 -6.31 15.36 -10.27
CA THR A 137 -6.69 14.08 -10.82
C THR A 137 -6.35 14.03 -12.31
N THR A 138 -5.50 13.09 -12.66
CA THR A 138 -5.19 12.70 -14.03
C THR A 138 -5.26 11.18 -14.06
N ASP A 139 -4.30 10.49 -14.67
CA ASP A 139 -4.13 9.05 -14.45
C ASP A 139 -3.63 8.74 -13.03
N TYR A 140 -3.24 9.78 -12.31
CA TYR A 140 -2.81 9.76 -10.92
C TYR A 140 -3.74 10.63 -10.08
N CYS A 141 -3.78 10.33 -8.79
CA CYS A 141 -4.45 11.15 -7.80
C CYS A 141 -3.38 11.79 -6.91
N GLU A 142 -3.24 13.12 -6.97
CA GLU A 142 -2.40 13.85 -6.03
C GLU A 142 -3.21 14.29 -4.85
N CYS A 143 -2.66 14.12 -3.67
CA CYS A 143 -3.29 14.50 -2.41
C CYS A 143 -2.36 15.34 -1.54
N HIS A 144 -2.96 16.19 -0.73
CA HIS A 144 -2.32 16.88 0.37
C HIS A 144 -2.77 16.22 1.66
N THR A 145 -1.84 15.57 2.38
CA THR A 145 -2.17 14.77 3.56
C THR A 145 -1.97 15.57 4.85
N ASP A 146 -2.77 15.25 5.87
CA ASP A 146 -2.65 15.87 7.20
C ASP A 146 -1.46 15.37 8.01
N LYS A 147 -0.83 14.28 7.54
CA LYS A 147 0.38 13.69 8.12
C LYS A 147 1.36 13.36 7.01
N ILE A 148 2.65 13.46 7.30
CA ILE A 148 3.71 13.14 6.33
C ILE A 148 3.80 11.62 6.16
N LEU A 149 3.72 11.15 4.92
CA LEU A 149 3.91 9.74 4.58
C LEU A 149 5.40 9.46 4.38
N ARG A 150 5.78 8.21 4.66
CA ARG A 150 7.17 7.74 4.61
C ARG A 150 7.37 6.76 3.46
N LYS A 151 8.62 6.50 3.13
CA LYS A 151 9.00 5.54 2.09
C LYS A 151 8.35 4.16 2.28
N GLY A 152 8.27 3.64 3.49
CA GLY A 152 7.65 2.34 3.81
C GLY A 152 6.13 2.30 3.69
N ASP A 153 5.46 3.42 3.45
CA ASP A 153 4.02 3.48 3.24
C ASP A 153 3.61 3.14 1.80
N SER A 154 4.57 2.97 0.90
CA SER A 154 4.32 2.66 -0.51
C SER A 154 3.45 1.42 -0.66
N GLY A 155 2.45 1.51 -1.53
CA GLY A 155 1.47 0.46 -1.74
C GLY A 155 0.21 0.58 -0.89
N SER A 156 0.19 1.50 0.09
CA SER A 156 -0.98 1.69 0.94
C SER A 156 -2.15 2.30 0.18
N PRO A 157 -3.39 1.89 0.49
CA PRO A 157 -4.57 2.34 -0.23
C PRO A 157 -5.05 3.72 0.22
N LEU A 158 -5.65 4.45 -0.72
CA LEU A 158 -6.41 5.68 -0.49
C LEU A 158 -7.89 5.34 -0.63
N MET A 159 -8.67 5.57 0.42
CA MET A 159 -9.99 4.95 0.55
C MET A 159 -11.10 5.93 0.95
N ASN A 160 -12.31 5.58 0.54
CA ASN A 160 -13.54 6.09 1.11
C ASN A 160 -14.42 4.89 1.48
N GLY A 161 -14.64 4.67 2.79
CA GLY A 161 -15.28 3.44 3.24
C GLY A 161 -14.45 2.22 2.81
N ASN A 162 -15.06 1.29 2.09
CA ASN A 162 -14.41 0.10 1.54
C ASN A 162 -13.93 0.30 0.09
N THR A 163 -14.15 1.48 -0.47
CA THR A 163 -13.78 1.77 -1.86
C THR A 163 -12.37 2.34 -1.93
N VAL A 164 -11.51 1.70 -2.73
CA VAL A 164 -10.13 2.10 -2.94
C VAL A 164 -10.03 2.97 -4.18
N TYR A 165 -9.51 4.18 -4.01
CA TYR A 165 -9.33 5.15 -5.10
C TYR A 165 -7.91 5.18 -5.65
N GLY A 166 -6.94 4.71 -4.88
CA GLY A 166 -5.55 4.74 -5.33
C GLY A 166 -4.61 3.96 -4.44
N VAL A 167 -3.40 3.79 -4.95
CA VAL A 167 -2.28 3.09 -4.31
C VAL A 167 -1.12 4.06 -4.21
N LEU A 168 -0.58 4.25 -3.03
CA LEU A 168 0.53 5.18 -2.81
C LEU A 168 1.77 4.74 -3.57
N ILE A 169 2.27 5.61 -4.45
CA ILE A 169 3.44 5.32 -5.28
C ILE A 169 4.59 6.31 -5.08
N ALA A 170 4.29 7.52 -4.65
CA ALA A 170 5.32 8.54 -4.48
C ALA A 170 4.87 9.61 -3.47
N GLY A 171 5.85 10.26 -2.86
CA GLY A 171 5.66 11.42 -2.01
C GLY A 171 6.85 12.34 -2.14
N GLU A 172 6.64 13.62 -1.96
CA GLU A 172 7.71 14.57 -1.84
C GLU A 172 8.28 14.47 -0.42
N PRO A 173 9.60 14.22 -0.24
CA PRO A 173 10.16 14.02 1.10
C PRO A 173 9.86 15.19 2.04
N GLU A 174 9.45 14.86 3.26
CA GLU A 174 9.17 15.82 4.34
C GLU A 174 8.05 16.83 4.02
N THR A 175 7.23 16.56 3.02
CA THR A 175 6.09 17.39 2.65
C THR A 175 4.81 16.56 2.66
N PRO A 176 3.64 17.21 2.78
CA PRO A 176 2.36 16.51 2.75
C PRO A 176 1.86 16.19 1.34
N ARG A 177 2.69 16.36 0.31
CA ARG A 177 2.29 16.04 -1.08
C ARG A 177 2.54 14.58 -1.41
N CYS A 178 1.51 13.89 -1.84
CA CYS A 178 1.56 12.47 -2.17
C CYS A 178 0.88 12.19 -3.51
N VAL A 179 1.39 11.18 -4.21
CA VAL A 179 0.85 10.71 -5.49
C VAL A 179 0.41 9.26 -5.34
N PHE A 180 -0.82 9.00 -5.75
CA PHE A 180 -1.42 7.68 -5.77
C PHE A 180 -1.68 7.25 -7.21
N GLN A 181 -1.30 6.01 -7.55
CA GLN A 181 -1.74 5.39 -8.78
C GLN A 181 -3.26 5.21 -8.71
N SER A 182 -4.01 5.68 -9.70
CA SER A 182 -5.47 5.61 -9.64
C SER A 182 -5.98 4.17 -9.73
N SER A 183 -7.02 3.86 -8.97
CA SER A 183 -7.70 2.56 -9.07
C SER A 183 -8.31 2.33 -10.44
N ALA A 184 -8.77 3.38 -11.10
CA ALA A 184 -9.30 3.29 -12.46
C ALA A 184 -8.28 2.71 -13.44
N SER A 185 -7.01 3.12 -13.35
CA SER A 185 -5.94 2.56 -14.19
C SER A 185 -5.64 1.11 -13.85
N ILE A 186 -5.72 0.72 -12.57
CA ILE A 186 -5.51 -0.66 -12.12
C ILE A 186 -6.63 -1.56 -12.64
N VAL A 187 -7.88 -1.12 -12.52
CA VAL A 187 -9.05 -1.85 -13.07
C VAL A 187 -8.90 -2.08 -14.57
N THR A 188 -8.42 -1.07 -15.30
CA THR A 188 -8.14 -1.21 -16.74
C THR A 188 -7.10 -2.29 -17.03
N LEU A 189 -6.03 -2.35 -16.26
CA LEU A 189 -5.02 -3.41 -16.38
C LEU A 189 -5.59 -4.80 -16.13
N ILE A 190 -6.39 -4.95 -15.08
CA ILE A 190 -7.02 -6.23 -14.73
C ILE A 190 -7.95 -6.69 -15.84
N ARG A 191 -8.75 -5.80 -16.40
CA ARG A 191 -9.67 -6.10 -17.52
C ARG A 191 -8.92 -6.52 -18.77
N LYS A 192 -7.82 -5.85 -19.13
CA LYS A 192 -6.98 -6.22 -20.27
C LYS A 192 -6.33 -7.59 -20.12
N GLY A 193 -5.93 -7.96 -18.92
CA GLY A 193 -5.36 -9.27 -18.62
C GLY A 193 -6.35 -10.41 -18.77
N ASN A 194 -7.65 -10.14 -18.74
CA ASN A 194 -8.72 -11.11 -18.86
C ASN A 194 -9.31 -11.22 -20.28
N GLU A 195 -8.79 -10.44 -21.23
CA GLU A 195 -9.18 -10.52 -22.65
C GLU A 195 -8.42 -11.58 -23.43
#